data_f8aaf4582491a93753e3d770fbf4bcea
#
_entry.id   f8aaf4582491a93753e3d770fbf4bcea
#
_cell.length_a   1.000
_cell.length_b   1.000
_cell.length_c   1.000
_cell.angle_alpha   90.00
_cell.angle_beta   90.00
_cell.angle_gamma   90.00
#
_symmetry.space_group_name_H-M   'P 1'
#
loop_
_entity.id
_entity.type
_entity.pdbx_description
1 polymer ?
#
loop_
_entity_poly.entity_id
_entity_poly.type
_entity_poly.pdbx_seq_one_letter_code
_entity_poly.pdbx_strand_id
1 'polypeptide(L)'
;MKIAFFGTGLMGSGFVRRLRANGHEVNVWNRSPAKARALEADGAKAFDDPAAALAGAERIHLSLSDDASVDEVLEPIAAKISASVWIVDHTTTAVTPTAERAARWAARGKTFVHAPVFMGPANAQDGTGLMILSGAAAQHEALLPELQRMTGKVVYLGEAPERAAAFKLFGNMTLIGMMGVLGDVNRLAHSVGISTTDAFSLFKHFNPGQFLPARADKIAAGDFSAPSFEVSMARKDVRLMIEQAQRGGVDLFVMPGVAAMYDAAIARGEAALDSAAAARIPT
;
A
#
# COMPACT_ATOMS: atom_id res chain seq x y z
N MET A 1 -4.26 -3.39 27.30
CA MET A 1 -3.69 -4.71 26.99
C MET A 1 -2.18 -4.62 26.83
N LYS A 2 -1.48 -5.75 26.86
CA LYS A 2 -0.07 -5.83 26.54
C LYS A 2 0.11 -6.31 25.09
N ILE A 3 0.92 -5.60 24.32
CA ILE A 3 1.14 -5.83 22.88
C ILE A 3 2.61 -6.09 22.63
N ALA A 4 2.94 -7.13 21.85
CA ALA A 4 4.26 -7.29 21.27
C ALA A 4 4.26 -6.63 19.88
N PHE A 5 5.20 -5.74 19.59
CA PHE A 5 5.32 -5.06 18.29
C PHE A 5 6.67 -5.37 17.65
N PHE A 6 6.64 -5.99 16.49
CA PHE A 6 7.85 -6.38 15.74
C PHE A 6 8.05 -5.50 14.50
N GLY A 7 9.25 -4.91 14.41
CA GLY A 7 9.60 -3.97 13.36
C GLY A 7 9.34 -2.51 13.76
N THR A 8 10.39 -1.83 14.20
CA THR A 8 10.36 -0.43 14.64
C THR A 8 11.04 0.50 13.62
N GLY A 9 10.75 0.28 12.32
CA GLY A 9 11.06 1.20 11.24
C GLY A 9 10.21 2.48 11.33
N LEU A 10 10.21 3.30 10.29
CA LEU A 10 9.45 4.56 10.28
C LEU A 10 7.98 4.37 10.62
N MET A 11 7.31 3.40 9.97
CA MET A 11 5.89 3.11 10.22
C MET A 11 5.67 2.48 11.60
N GLY A 12 6.45 1.43 11.93
CA GLY A 12 6.31 0.73 13.19
C GLY A 12 6.54 1.61 14.41
N SER A 13 7.48 2.54 14.35
CA SER A 13 7.70 3.52 15.44
C SER A 13 6.48 4.42 15.64
N GLY A 14 5.81 4.86 14.56
CA GLY A 14 4.57 5.61 14.64
C GLY A 14 3.46 4.80 15.32
N PHE A 15 3.26 3.55 14.92
CA PHE A 15 2.28 2.66 15.54
C PHE A 15 2.55 2.40 17.02
N VAL A 16 3.81 2.19 17.41
CA VAL A 16 4.20 1.98 18.81
C VAL A 16 3.83 3.21 19.64
N ARG A 17 4.14 4.43 19.19
CA ARG A 17 3.74 5.67 19.87
C ARG A 17 2.23 5.78 19.98
N ARG A 18 1.50 5.47 18.91
CA ARG A 18 0.04 5.47 18.93
C ARG A 18 -0.55 4.48 19.92
N LEU A 19 -0.04 3.26 19.96
CA LEU A 19 -0.47 2.23 20.92
C LEU A 19 -0.17 2.66 22.36
N ARG A 20 0.99 3.28 22.60
CA ARG A 20 1.32 3.86 23.92
C ARG A 20 0.36 4.98 24.31
N ALA A 21 0.07 5.90 23.39
CA ALA A 21 -0.92 6.97 23.60
C ALA A 21 -2.34 6.45 23.88
N ASN A 22 -2.68 5.28 23.32
CA ASN A 22 -3.94 4.57 23.60
C ASN A 22 -3.95 3.84 24.96
N GLY A 23 -2.86 3.89 25.74
CA GLY A 23 -2.77 3.29 27.08
C GLY A 23 -2.35 1.82 27.08
N HIS A 24 -1.82 1.28 25.99
CA HIS A 24 -1.32 -0.09 25.96
C HIS A 24 0.10 -0.19 26.52
N GLU A 25 0.45 -1.31 27.14
CA GLU A 25 1.84 -1.71 27.37
C GLU A 25 2.40 -2.29 26.06
N VAL A 26 3.53 -1.79 25.59
CA VAL A 26 4.10 -2.24 24.30
C VAL A 26 5.52 -2.76 24.51
N ASN A 27 5.69 -4.05 24.28
CA ASN A 27 6.97 -4.71 24.16
C ASN A 27 7.42 -4.60 22.69
N VAL A 28 8.62 -4.09 22.44
CA VAL A 28 9.10 -3.89 21.07
C VAL A 28 10.34 -4.72 20.78
N TRP A 29 10.40 -5.24 19.57
CA TRP A 29 11.58 -5.87 19.01
C TRP A 29 11.85 -5.38 17.58
N ASN A 30 13.12 -5.27 17.26
CA ASN A 30 13.58 -4.97 15.90
C ASN A 30 14.93 -5.62 15.63
N ARG A 31 15.15 -6.09 14.39
CA ARG A 31 16.43 -6.69 13.96
C ARG A 31 17.65 -5.80 14.28
N SER A 32 17.48 -4.48 14.21
CA SER A 32 18.48 -3.50 14.72
C SER A 32 18.05 -3.05 16.11
N PRO A 33 18.67 -3.52 17.20
CA PRO A 33 18.20 -3.27 18.57
C PRO A 33 18.13 -1.78 18.93
N ALA A 34 19.02 -0.96 18.41
CA ALA A 34 19.02 0.48 18.64
C ALA A 34 17.69 1.15 18.26
N LYS A 35 17.02 0.67 17.19
CA LYS A 35 15.70 1.21 16.77
C LYS A 35 14.59 0.84 17.76
N ALA A 36 14.66 -0.33 18.39
CA ALA A 36 13.71 -0.72 19.43
C ALA A 36 13.95 0.09 20.71
N ARG A 37 15.21 0.18 21.17
CA ARG A 37 15.60 0.94 22.36
C ARG A 37 15.27 2.42 22.28
N ALA A 38 15.32 3.03 21.09
CA ALA A 38 14.92 4.42 20.91
C ALA A 38 13.46 4.71 21.34
N LEU A 39 12.59 3.69 21.33
CA LEU A 39 11.20 3.82 21.73
C LEU A 39 10.96 3.66 23.25
N GLU A 40 12.01 3.38 24.03
CA GLU A 40 11.92 3.38 25.48
C GLU A 40 11.65 4.80 26.02
N ALA A 41 12.12 5.83 25.32
CA ALA A 41 11.75 7.22 25.60
C ALA A 41 10.26 7.51 25.43
N ASP A 42 9.57 6.73 24.58
CA ASP A 42 8.12 6.80 24.37
C ASP A 42 7.35 5.84 25.32
N GLY A 43 8.04 5.20 26.27
CA GLY A 43 7.48 4.29 27.27
C GLY A 43 7.23 2.85 26.78
N ALA A 44 7.76 2.45 25.63
CA ALA A 44 7.80 1.06 25.21
C ALA A 44 8.93 0.31 25.96
N LYS A 45 8.88 -1.02 25.96
CA LYS A 45 9.92 -1.88 26.53
C LYS A 45 10.63 -2.64 25.41
N ALA A 46 11.92 -2.36 25.23
CA ALA A 46 12.72 -3.00 24.18
C ALA A 46 13.25 -4.37 24.61
N PHE A 47 13.31 -5.29 23.65
CA PHE A 47 13.85 -6.65 23.83
C PHE A 47 14.82 -6.97 22.68
N ASP A 48 15.86 -7.74 23.00
CA ASP A 48 16.83 -8.21 22.00
C ASP A 48 16.40 -9.54 21.35
N ASP A 49 15.47 -10.29 21.98
CA ASP A 49 14.88 -11.53 21.49
C ASP A 49 13.38 -11.35 21.25
N PRO A 50 12.85 -11.62 20.03
CA PRO A 50 11.43 -11.49 19.76
C PRO A 50 10.58 -12.43 20.61
N ALA A 51 11.11 -13.61 21.02
CA ALA A 51 10.41 -14.52 21.91
C ALA A 51 10.25 -13.94 23.32
N ALA A 52 11.24 -13.20 23.82
CA ALA A 52 11.15 -12.53 25.12
C ALA A 52 10.12 -11.38 25.09
N ALA A 53 9.96 -10.71 23.95
CA ALA A 53 8.96 -9.65 23.79
C ALA A 53 7.51 -10.17 23.86
N LEU A 54 7.27 -11.49 23.66
CA LEU A 54 5.95 -12.10 23.81
C LEU A 54 5.47 -12.19 25.26
N ALA A 55 6.33 -11.94 26.26
CA ALA A 55 5.98 -12.16 27.67
C ALA A 55 4.73 -11.37 28.10
N GLY A 56 3.63 -12.08 28.30
CA GLY A 56 2.33 -11.53 28.67
C GLY A 56 1.60 -10.79 27.54
N ALA A 57 2.05 -10.90 26.30
CA ALA A 57 1.38 -10.27 25.17
C ALA A 57 0.03 -10.93 24.88
N GLU A 58 -1.00 -10.11 24.72
CA GLU A 58 -2.35 -10.49 24.32
C GLU A 58 -2.54 -10.37 22.80
N ARG A 59 -1.66 -9.60 22.13
CA ARG A 59 -1.65 -9.38 20.68
C ARG A 59 -0.23 -9.13 20.18
N ILE A 60 0.02 -9.57 18.96
CA ILE A 60 1.24 -9.27 18.21
C ILE A 60 0.88 -8.35 17.05
N HIS A 61 1.62 -7.26 16.87
CA HIS A 61 1.58 -6.44 15.67
C HIS A 61 2.93 -6.49 14.95
N LEU A 62 2.90 -6.46 13.61
CA LEU A 62 4.08 -6.47 12.76
C LEU A 62 4.07 -5.30 11.78
N SER A 63 5.23 -4.70 11.56
CA SER A 63 5.45 -3.76 10.47
C SER A 63 6.89 -3.94 9.97
N LEU A 64 7.06 -4.91 9.07
CA LEU A 64 8.35 -5.40 8.58
C LEU A 64 8.57 -5.01 7.11
N SER A 65 9.63 -5.55 6.48
CA SER A 65 10.02 -5.16 5.13
C SER A 65 9.22 -5.88 4.05
N ASP A 66 9.00 -7.20 4.22
CA ASP A 66 8.49 -8.11 3.20
C ASP A 66 8.02 -9.44 3.81
N ASP A 67 7.57 -10.35 2.95
CA ASP A 67 7.11 -11.70 3.30
C ASP A 67 8.19 -12.52 4.05
N ALA A 68 9.42 -12.48 3.55
CA ALA A 68 10.52 -13.23 4.16
C ALA A 68 10.77 -12.77 5.59
N SER A 69 10.80 -11.45 5.80
CA SER A 69 10.98 -10.85 7.14
C SER A 69 9.86 -11.25 8.12
N VAL A 70 8.61 -11.36 7.64
CA VAL A 70 7.48 -11.81 8.47
C VAL A 70 7.68 -13.24 8.92
N ASP A 71 8.02 -14.14 7.99
CA ASP A 71 8.22 -15.56 8.29
C ASP A 71 9.49 -15.78 9.13
N GLU A 72 10.59 -15.09 8.85
CA GLU A 72 11.85 -15.14 9.65
C GLU A 72 11.63 -14.76 11.11
N VAL A 73 10.73 -13.82 11.39
CA VAL A 73 10.44 -13.41 12.76
C VAL A 73 9.45 -14.34 13.44
N LEU A 74 8.38 -14.74 12.76
CA LEU A 74 7.28 -15.48 13.38
C LEU A 74 7.54 -16.99 13.49
N GLU A 75 8.16 -17.63 12.51
CA GLU A 75 8.32 -19.09 12.49
C GLU A 75 9.18 -19.61 13.66
N PRO A 76 10.34 -19.02 14.01
CA PRO A 76 11.14 -19.49 15.13
C PRO A 76 10.44 -19.38 16.49
N ILE A 77 9.51 -18.44 16.64
CA ILE A 77 8.78 -18.21 17.88
C ILE A 77 7.38 -18.83 17.88
N ALA A 78 6.97 -19.50 16.81
CA ALA A 78 5.62 -20.02 16.63
C ALA A 78 5.13 -20.88 17.81
N ALA A 79 5.97 -21.76 18.35
CA ALA A 79 5.63 -22.61 19.49
C ALA A 79 5.36 -21.81 20.78
N LYS A 80 5.90 -20.60 20.91
CA LYS A 80 5.74 -19.73 22.08
C LYS A 80 4.51 -18.82 21.99
N ILE A 81 3.91 -18.68 20.82
CA ILE A 81 2.69 -17.89 20.63
C ILE A 81 1.49 -18.72 21.08
N SER A 82 0.74 -18.25 22.07
CA SER A 82 -0.50 -18.90 22.51
C SER A 82 -1.58 -18.80 21.43
N ALA A 83 -2.49 -19.76 21.35
CA ALA A 83 -3.66 -19.72 20.46
C ALA A 83 -4.61 -18.53 20.74
N SER A 84 -4.57 -17.99 21.96
CA SER A 84 -5.35 -16.79 22.33
C SER A 84 -4.71 -15.48 21.84
N VAL A 85 -3.44 -15.50 21.43
CA VAL A 85 -2.71 -14.30 20.96
C VAL A 85 -2.89 -14.17 19.46
N TRP A 86 -3.53 -13.09 19.03
CA TRP A 86 -3.74 -12.82 17.61
C TRP A 86 -2.55 -12.06 17.02
N ILE A 87 -2.21 -12.43 15.80
CA ILE A 87 -1.15 -11.80 15.00
C ILE A 87 -1.81 -10.87 14.01
N VAL A 88 -1.47 -9.58 14.05
CA VAL A 88 -1.96 -8.55 13.13
C VAL A 88 -0.77 -7.98 12.37
N ASP A 89 -0.72 -8.25 11.06
CA ASP A 89 0.39 -7.89 10.21
C ASP A 89 0.05 -6.69 9.32
N HIS A 90 0.80 -5.61 9.48
CA HIS A 90 0.68 -4.37 8.70
C HIS A 90 1.72 -4.28 7.56
N THR A 91 2.55 -5.30 7.41
CA THR A 91 3.59 -5.36 6.39
C THR A 91 2.97 -5.38 4.99
N THR A 92 3.59 -4.72 4.04
CA THR A 92 3.22 -4.89 2.64
C THR A 92 3.79 -6.20 2.13
N THR A 93 2.93 -7.16 1.79
CA THR A 93 3.27 -8.52 1.41
C THR A 93 2.63 -8.90 0.07
N ALA A 94 3.09 -9.99 -0.53
CA ALA A 94 2.53 -10.54 -1.75
C ALA A 94 1.22 -11.31 -1.47
N VAL A 95 0.35 -11.42 -2.48
CA VAL A 95 -1.00 -11.99 -2.34
C VAL A 95 -0.95 -13.47 -1.96
N THR A 96 -0.31 -14.29 -2.78
CA THR A 96 -0.23 -15.75 -2.56
C THR A 96 0.50 -16.11 -1.25
N PRO A 97 1.68 -15.57 -0.93
CA PRO A 97 2.33 -15.83 0.36
C PRO A 97 1.48 -15.42 1.57
N THR A 98 0.67 -14.37 1.46
CA THR A 98 -0.25 -13.96 2.53
C THR A 98 -1.35 -15.00 2.76
N ALA A 99 -1.96 -15.53 1.69
CA ALA A 99 -2.96 -16.61 1.79
C ALA A 99 -2.36 -17.87 2.43
N GLU A 100 -1.19 -18.29 1.97
CA GLU A 100 -0.48 -19.46 2.49
C GLU A 100 -0.09 -19.28 3.96
N ARG A 101 0.35 -18.09 4.35
CA ARG A 101 0.69 -17.76 5.74
C ARG A 101 -0.56 -17.82 6.62
N ALA A 102 -1.67 -17.22 6.21
CA ALA A 102 -2.92 -17.27 6.95
C ALA A 102 -3.39 -18.73 7.16
N ALA A 103 -3.33 -19.56 6.13
CA ALA A 103 -3.68 -20.98 6.19
C ALA A 103 -2.73 -21.76 7.12
N ARG A 104 -1.41 -21.52 7.05
CA ARG A 104 -0.40 -22.15 7.94
C ARG A 104 -0.66 -21.84 9.41
N TRP A 105 -0.96 -20.59 9.74
CA TRP A 105 -1.25 -20.18 11.11
C TRP A 105 -2.59 -20.75 11.60
N ALA A 106 -3.63 -20.77 10.76
CA ALA A 106 -4.91 -21.39 11.07
C ALA A 106 -4.77 -22.90 11.33
N ALA A 107 -3.99 -23.62 10.54
CA ALA A 107 -3.71 -25.05 10.74
C ALA A 107 -3.00 -25.34 12.09
N ARG A 108 -2.32 -24.34 12.67
CA ARG A 108 -1.71 -24.41 14.01
C ARG A 108 -2.67 -23.96 15.12
N GLY A 109 -3.95 -23.71 14.81
CA GLY A 109 -4.95 -23.19 15.75
C GLY A 109 -4.66 -21.74 16.19
N LYS A 110 -4.00 -20.93 15.37
CA LYS A 110 -3.60 -19.55 15.68
C LYS A 110 -4.23 -18.56 14.69
N THR A 111 -4.56 -17.36 15.17
CA THR A 111 -5.17 -16.33 14.36
C THR A 111 -4.09 -15.41 13.78
N PHE A 112 -4.00 -15.37 12.46
CA PHE A 112 -3.21 -14.41 11.69
C PHE A 112 -4.14 -13.56 10.84
N VAL A 113 -4.00 -12.24 10.93
CA VAL A 113 -4.81 -11.27 10.18
C VAL A 113 -3.89 -10.27 9.50
N HIS A 114 -4.06 -10.13 8.19
CA HIS A 114 -3.33 -9.14 7.41
C HIS A 114 -4.12 -7.82 7.35
N ALA A 115 -3.51 -6.75 7.83
CA ALA A 115 -4.13 -5.42 7.97
C ALA A 115 -3.18 -4.31 7.49
N PRO A 116 -2.83 -4.26 6.19
CA PRO A 116 -1.93 -3.27 5.63
C PRO A 116 -2.58 -1.88 5.57
N VAL A 117 -1.76 -0.85 5.36
CA VAL A 117 -2.17 0.54 5.53
C VAL A 117 -1.78 1.44 4.36
N PHE A 118 -2.61 2.46 4.10
CA PHE A 118 -2.30 3.60 3.26
C PHE A 118 -2.15 4.84 4.16
N MET A 119 -0.94 5.01 4.66
CA MET A 119 -0.57 6.12 5.55
C MET A 119 0.95 6.32 5.56
N GLY A 120 1.37 7.50 5.97
CA GLY A 120 2.77 7.79 6.28
C GLY A 120 3.06 7.63 7.78
N PRO A 121 4.33 7.77 8.19
CA PRO A 121 4.74 7.64 9.58
C PRO A 121 4.02 8.59 10.55
N ALA A 122 3.76 9.82 10.15
CA ALA A 122 3.00 10.79 10.93
C ALA A 122 1.55 10.32 11.13
N ASN A 123 0.90 9.82 10.08
CA ASN A 123 -0.46 9.28 10.20
C ASN A 123 -0.52 8.09 11.17
N ALA A 124 0.48 7.19 11.16
CA ALA A 124 0.55 6.06 12.08
C ALA A 124 0.62 6.53 13.55
N GLN A 125 1.40 7.60 13.82
CA GLN A 125 1.51 8.19 15.15
C GLN A 125 0.21 8.91 15.56
N ASP A 126 -0.40 9.66 14.64
CA ASP A 126 -1.58 10.48 14.92
C ASP A 126 -2.89 9.67 14.90
N GLY A 127 -2.83 8.40 14.45
CA GLY A 127 -4.01 7.54 14.31
C GLY A 127 -4.93 7.98 13.17
N THR A 128 -4.36 8.44 12.06
CA THR A 128 -5.07 8.87 10.85
C THR A 128 -4.72 7.98 9.66
N GLY A 129 -5.33 8.24 8.50
CA GLY A 129 -5.10 7.45 7.29
C GLY A 129 -6.06 6.26 7.16
N LEU A 130 -5.71 5.30 6.33
CA LEU A 130 -6.56 4.16 5.98
C LEU A 130 -5.86 2.84 6.29
N MET A 131 -6.54 1.97 7.02
CA MET A 131 -6.18 0.55 7.18
C MET A 131 -7.20 -0.30 6.44
N ILE A 132 -6.75 -1.29 5.70
CA ILE A 132 -7.61 -2.26 5.04
C ILE A 132 -7.41 -3.62 5.68
N LEU A 133 -8.48 -4.41 5.75
CA LEU A 133 -8.51 -5.68 6.48
C LEU A 133 -9.31 -6.71 5.69
N SER A 134 -8.83 -7.93 5.65
CA SER A 134 -9.57 -9.09 5.16
C SER A 134 -9.33 -10.32 6.02
N GLY A 135 -10.24 -11.30 5.93
CA GLY A 135 -10.26 -12.51 6.76
C GLY A 135 -11.66 -12.74 7.32
N ALA A 136 -11.82 -13.70 8.21
CA ALA A 136 -13.14 -14.03 8.76
C ALA A 136 -13.84 -12.83 9.40
N ALA A 137 -15.14 -12.67 9.15
CA ALA A 137 -15.93 -11.54 9.67
C ALA A 137 -15.82 -11.37 11.19
N ALA A 138 -15.83 -12.49 11.93
CA ALA A 138 -15.66 -12.46 13.40
C ALA A 138 -14.29 -11.88 13.83
N GLN A 139 -13.23 -12.09 13.04
CA GLN A 139 -11.92 -11.51 13.31
C GLN A 139 -11.94 -9.99 13.09
N HIS A 140 -12.61 -9.54 12.03
CA HIS A 140 -12.81 -8.12 11.76
C HIS A 140 -13.58 -7.45 12.91
N GLU A 141 -14.72 -7.99 13.30
CA GLU A 141 -15.54 -7.44 14.37
C GLU A 141 -14.79 -7.33 15.70
N ALA A 142 -14.01 -8.35 16.06
CA ALA A 142 -13.23 -8.37 17.29
C ALA A 142 -12.05 -7.38 17.27
N LEU A 143 -11.42 -7.14 16.09
CA LEU A 143 -10.28 -6.23 15.95
C LEU A 143 -10.70 -4.78 15.76
N LEU A 144 -11.88 -4.53 15.20
CA LEU A 144 -12.31 -3.21 14.74
C LEU A 144 -12.19 -2.11 15.81
N PRO A 145 -12.61 -2.30 17.07
CA PRO A 145 -12.51 -1.25 18.09
C PRO A 145 -11.08 -0.77 18.35
N GLU A 146 -10.12 -1.69 18.33
CA GLU A 146 -8.70 -1.36 18.56
C GLU A 146 -8.05 -0.77 17.31
N LEU A 147 -8.33 -1.33 16.13
CA LEU A 147 -7.76 -0.84 14.89
C LEU A 147 -8.27 0.58 14.55
N GLN A 148 -9.52 0.91 14.87
CA GLN A 148 -10.06 2.27 14.72
C GLN A 148 -9.33 3.30 15.58
N ARG A 149 -8.72 2.89 16.69
CA ARG A 149 -7.90 3.77 17.53
C ARG A 149 -6.48 3.96 16.98
N MET A 150 -6.08 3.14 16.02
CA MET A 150 -4.77 3.18 15.36
C MET A 150 -4.78 3.92 14.01
N THR A 151 -5.96 4.19 13.45
CA THR A 151 -6.10 4.79 12.11
C THR A 151 -7.38 5.63 12.01
N GLY A 152 -7.46 6.51 10.99
CA GLY A 152 -8.65 7.31 10.73
C GLY A 152 -9.83 6.52 10.17
N LYS A 153 -9.54 5.45 9.41
CA LYS A 153 -10.57 4.60 8.79
C LYS A 153 -10.08 3.15 8.68
N VAL A 154 -10.96 2.20 9.00
CA VAL A 154 -10.77 0.77 8.72
C VAL A 154 -11.79 0.35 7.66
N VAL A 155 -11.33 -0.35 6.62
CA VAL A 155 -12.18 -0.90 5.56
C VAL A 155 -12.03 -2.41 5.53
N TYR A 156 -13.14 -3.12 5.72
CA TYR A 156 -13.21 -4.57 5.59
C TYR A 156 -13.47 -4.96 4.13
N LEU A 157 -12.63 -5.85 3.60
CA LEU A 157 -12.64 -6.26 2.20
C LEU A 157 -13.24 -7.66 1.96
N GLY A 158 -13.79 -8.30 2.99
CA GLY A 158 -14.39 -9.63 2.90
C GLY A 158 -13.48 -10.75 3.41
N GLU A 159 -13.93 -12.00 3.25
CA GLU A 159 -13.42 -13.16 3.97
C GLU A 159 -12.11 -13.74 3.43
N ALA A 160 -11.76 -13.53 2.17
CA ALA A 160 -10.52 -14.05 1.60
C ALA A 160 -9.30 -13.34 2.24
N PRO A 161 -8.44 -14.06 2.99
CA PRO A 161 -7.43 -13.45 3.85
C PRO A 161 -6.36 -12.66 3.08
N GLU A 162 -6.12 -13.00 1.81
CA GLU A 162 -5.15 -12.32 0.93
C GLU A 162 -5.70 -11.07 0.26
N ARG A 163 -7.00 -10.80 0.37
CA ARG A 163 -7.64 -9.70 -0.36
C ARG A 163 -7.07 -8.33 0.04
N ALA A 164 -6.75 -8.14 1.32
CA ALA A 164 -6.12 -6.92 1.79
C ALA A 164 -4.71 -6.73 1.17
N ALA A 165 -3.94 -7.80 0.98
CA ALA A 165 -2.65 -7.74 0.29
C ALA A 165 -2.82 -7.32 -1.18
N ALA A 166 -3.79 -7.89 -1.89
CA ALA A 166 -4.09 -7.52 -3.27
C ALA A 166 -4.45 -6.02 -3.39
N PHE A 167 -5.37 -5.55 -2.57
CA PHE A 167 -5.79 -4.14 -2.55
C PHE A 167 -4.67 -3.19 -2.16
N LYS A 168 -3.77 -3.62 -1.25
CA LYS A 168 -2.57 -2.85 -0.92
C LYS A 168 -1.66 -2.68 -2.12
N LEU A 169 -1.47 -3.74 -2.92
CA LEU A 169 -0.67 -3.67 -4.14
C LEU A 169 -1.35 -2.78 -5.20
N PHE A 170 -2.68 -2.83 -5.36
CA PHE A 170 -3.41 -1.96 -6.30
C PHE A 170 -3.22 -0.48 -5.95
N GLY A 171 -3.38 -0.11 -4.68
CA GLY A 171 -3.19 1.26 -4.25
C GLY A 171 -1.73 1.71 -4.36
N ASN A 172 -0.76 0.86 -4.00
CA ASN A 172 0.66 1.18 -4.16
C ASN A 172 1.06 1.30 -5.63
N MET A 173 0.50 0.46 -6.54
CA MET A 173 0.72 0.58 -7.98
C MET A 173 0.29 1.96 -8.47
N THR A 174 -0.87 2.46 -8.03
CA THR A 174 -1.36 3.80 -8.39
C THR A 174 -0.43 4.89 -7.85
N LEU A 175 -0.03 4.82 -6.57
CA LEU A 175 0.85 5.82 -5.95
C LEU A 175 2.25 5.85 -6.58
N ILE A 176 2.85 4.68 -6.82
CA ILE A 176 4.19 4.56 -7.42
C ILE A 176 4.13 4.96 -8.91
N GLY A 177 3.07 4.55 -9.62
CA GLY A 177 2.83 4.96 -11.00
C GLY A 177 2.74 6.48 -11.13
N MET A 178 2.07 7.15 -10.20
CA MET A 178 2.00 8.60 -10.15
C MET A 178 3.39 9.25 -9.98
N MET A 179 4.28 8.67 -9.16
CA MET A 179 5.67 9.15 -9.04
C MET A 179 6.43 9.02 -10.36
N GLY A 180 6.21 7.92 -11.10
CA GLY A 180 6.78 7.75 -12.44
C GLY A 180 6.30 8.82 -13.42
N VAL A 181 4.98 9.10 -13.43
CA VAL A 181 4.39 10.16 -14.27
C VAL A 181 4.94 11.54 -13.91
N LEU A 182 5.06 11.87 -12.62
CA LEU A 182 5.67 13.13 -12.18
C LEU A 182 7.14 13.23 -12.60
N GLY A 183 7.86 12.10 -12.62
CA GLY A 183 9.20 12.02 -13.17
C GLY A 183 9.23 12.38 -14.67
N ASP A 184 8.30 11.85 -15.47
CA ASP A 184 8.19 12.17 -16.89
C ASP A 184 7.78 13.63 -17.12
N VAL A 185 6.86 14.18 -16.31
CA VAL A 185 6.52 15.63 -16.37
C VAL A 185 7.76 16.50 -16.14
N ASN A 186 8.58 16.16 -15.15
CA ASN A 186 9.81 16.91 -14.86
C ASN A 186 10.82 16.82 -16.01
N ARG A 187 10.97 15.65 -16.63
CA ARG A 187 11.85 15.43 -17.79
C ARG A 187 11.36 16.20 -19.01
N LEU A 188 10.07 16.17 -19.27
CA LEU A 188 9.45 16.93 -20.36
C LEU A 188 9.61 18.43 -20.14
N ALA A 189 9.40 18.94 -18.92
CA ALA A 189 9.61 20.35 -18.58
C ALA A 189 11.08 20.77 -18.85
N HIS A 190 12.04 19.95 -18.40
CA HIS A 190 13.45 20.20 -18.66
C HIS A 190 13.77 20.27 -20.16
N SER A 191 13.16 19.40 -20.99
CA SER A 191 13.37 19.37 -22.44
C SER A 191 12.95 20.65 -23.17
N VAL A 192 12.11 21.46 -22.52
CA VAL A 192 11.60 22.75 -23.06
C VAL A 192 12.07 23.96 -22.24
N GLY A 193 13.04 23.79 -21.33
CA GLY A 193 13.61 24.88 -20.54
C GLY A 193 12.70 25.41 -19.43
N ILE A 194 11.68 24.66 -19.01
CA ILE A 194 10.78 25.03 -17.91
C ILE A 194 11.34 24.45 -16.60
N SER A 195 11.37 25.27 -15.55
CA SER A 195 11.84 24.81 -14.23
C SER A 195 10.89 23.78 -13.61
N THR A 196 11.42 22.86 -12.78
CA THR A 196 10.61 21.89 -12.02
C THR A 196 9.51 22.59 -11.19
N THR A 197 9.83 23.71 -10.55
CA THR A 197 8.88 24.48 -9.74
C THR A 197 7.73 25.01 -10.58
N ASP A 198 8.02 25.57 -11.75
CA ASP A 198 6.99 26.11 -12.64
C ASP A 198 6.11 25.01 -13.22
N ALA A 199 6.73 23.90 -13.68
CA ALA A 199 5.97 22.75 -14.19
C ALA A 199 5.00 22.19 -13.13
N PHE A 200 5.45 22.02 -11.90
CA PHE A 200 4.62 21.47 -10.82
C PHE A 200 3.63 22.48 -10.25
N SER A 201 3.77 23.78 -10.54
CA SER A 201 2.77 24.79 -10.17
C SER A 201 1.41 24.51 -10.82
N LEU A 202 1.38 23.80 -11.96
CA LEU A 202 0.16 23.33 -12.61
C LEU A 202 -0.77 22.58 -11.62
N PHE A 203 -0.20 21.74 -10.76
CA PHE A 203 -0.97 20.90 -9.83
C PHE A 203 -1.61 21.66 -8.67
N LYS A 204 -1.33 22.96 -8.51
CA LYS A 204 -2.07 23.87 -7.62
C LYS A 204 -3.43 24.25 -8.21
N HIS A 205 -3.60 24.15 -9.52
CA HIS A 205 -4.80 24.55 -10.27
C HIS A 205 -5.52 23.36 -10.90
N PHE A 206 -4.83 22.26 -11.11
CA PHE A 206 -5.33 21.06 -11.78
C PHE A 206 -5.00 19.82 -10.94
N ASN A 207 -6.02 19.16 -10.40
CA ASN A 207 -5.88 17.91 -9.66
C ASN A 207 -6.36 16.73 -10.50
N PRO A 208 -5.46 16.00 -11.18
CA PRO A 208 -5.85 14.85 -12.01
C PRO A 208 -6.43 13.70 -11.18
N GLY A 209 -6.09 13.59 -9.90
CA GLY A 209 -6.59 12.55 -9.00
C GLY A 209 -8.11 12.57 -8.82
N GLN A 210 -8.77 13.72 -8.99
CA GLN A 210 -10.23 13.83 -8.91
C GLN A 210 -10.97 13.01 -9.97
N PHE A 211 -10.33 12.69 -11.09
CA PHE A 211 -10.94 11.90 -12.16
C PHE A 211 -10.78 10.39 -11.98
N LEU A 212 -9.95 9.97 -11.03
CA LEU A 212 -9.62 8.55 -10.83
C LEU A 212 -10.86 7.67 -10.56
N PRO A 213 -11.81 8.02 -9.66
CA PRO A 213 -12.99 7.21 -9.41
C PRO A 213 -13.84 7.01 -10.66
N ALA A 214 -14.18 8.09 -11.37
CA ALA A 214 -15.01 8.02 -12.57
C ALA A 214 -14.34 7.21 -13.71
N ARG A 215 -13.01 7.29 -13.85
CA ARG A 215 -12.26 6.48 -14.80
C ARG A 215 -12.26 5.01 -14.42
N ALA A 216 -12.08 4.69 -13.14
CA ALA A 216 -12.16 3.33 -12.64
C ALA A 216 -13.54 2.72 -12.85
N ASP A 217 -14.61 3.48 -12.55
CA ASP A 217 -16.00 3.05 -12.78
C ASP A 217 -16.26 2.77 -14.26
N LYS A 218 -15.77 3.60 -15.17
CA LYS A 218 -15.91 3.41 -16.61
C LYS A 218 -15.19 2.15 -17.11
N ILE A 219 -13.99 1.89 -16.62
CA ILE A 219 -13.25 0.65 -16.92
C ILE A 219 -14.01 -0.57 -16.38
N ALA A 220 -14.53 -0.49 -15.16
CA ALA A 220 -15.30 -1.58 -14.54
C ALA A 220 -16.61 -1.86 -15.26
N ALA A 221 -17.30 -0.82 -15.77
CA ALA A 221 -18.53 -0.96 -16.53
C ALA A 221 -18.31 -1.56 -17.93
N GLY A 222 -17.11 -1.40 -18.52
CA GLY A 222 -16.77 -1.95 -19.84
C GLY A 222 -17.46 -1.27 -21.01
N ASP A 223 -18.19 -0.17 -20.79
CA ASP A 223 -18.83 0.61 -21.86
C ASP A 223 -17.96 1.82 -22.23
N PHE A 224 -17.41 1.79 -23.44
CA PHE A 224 -16.52 2.82 -23.98
C PHE A 224 -17.11 3.52 -25.20
N SER A 225 -18.40 3.25 -25.54
CA SER A 225 -19.06 3.73 -26.76
C SER A 225 -19.32 5.24 -26.80
N ALA A 226 -19.40 5.87 -25.60
CA ALA A 226 -19.56 7.33 -25.47
C ALA A 226 -18.25 7.97 -24.99
N PRO A 227 -17.31 8.31 -25.91
CA PRO A 227 -16.02 8.84 -25.54
C PRO A 227 -16.13 10.28 -25.04
N SER A 228 -15.49 10.57 -23.90
CA SER A 228 -15.15 11.94 -23.49
C SER A 228 -13.80 12.38 -24.06
N PHE A 229 -12.95 11.40 -24.38
CA PHE A 229 -11.64 11.54 -24.99
C PHE A 229 -11.26 10.22 -25.67
N GLU A 230 -11.05 10.25 -26.99
CA GLU A 230 -10.84 9.03 -27.78
C GLU A 230 -9.44 8.43 -27.59
N VAL A 231 -9.33 7.11 -27.77
CA VAL A 231 -8.06 6.36 -27.79
C VAL A 231 -7.06 6.98 -28.78
N SER A 232 -7.50 7.28 -30.00
CA SER A 232 -6.65 7.89 -31.05
C SER A 232 -6.09 9.26 -30.64
N MET A 233 -6.89 10.06 -29.96
CA MET A 233 -6.48 11.39 -29.50
C MET A 233 -5.53 11.30 -28.31
N ALA A 234 -5.78 10.39 -27.36
CA ALA A 234 -4.87 10.12 -26.26
C ALA A 234 -3.51 9.61 -26.77
N ARG A 235 -3.52 8.70 -27.76
CA ARG A 235 -2.28 8.21 -28.40
C ARG A 235 -1.50 9.31 -29.10
N LYS A 236 -2.18 10.24 -29.78
CA LYS A 236 -1.57 11.42 -30.39
C LYS A 236 -0.88 12.28 -29.33
N ASP A 237 -1.53 12.54 -28.19
CA ASP A 237 -0.94 13.35 -27.11
C ASP A 237 0.31 12.69 -26.55
N VAL A 238 0.29 11.38 -26.30
CA VAL A 238 1.46 10.61 -25.86
C VAL A 238 2.61 10.70 -26.86
N ARG A 239 2.32 10.66 -28.18
CA ARG A 239 3.33 10.85 -29.23
C ARG A 239 3.99 12.22 -29.12
N LEU A 240 3.19 13.28 -28.95
CA LEU A 240 3.73 14.65 -28.84
C LEU A 240 4.63 14.81 -27.62
N MET A 241 4.27 14.19 -26.48
CA MET A 241 5.09 14.20 -25.26
C MET A 241 6.45 13.53 -25.52
N ILE A 242 6.46 12.34 -26.11
CA ILE A 242 7.68 11.57 -26.39
C ILE A 242 8.57 12.32 -27.40
N GLU A 243 8.00 12.77 -28.53
CA GLU A 243 8.74 13.50 -29.57
C GLU A 243 9.37 14.80 -29.01
N GLN A 244 8.64 15.53 -28.17
CA GLN A 244 9.17 16.75 -27.57
C GLN A 244 10.30 16.46 -26.60
N ALA A 245 10.16 15.44 -25.76
CA ALA A 245 11.23 15.04 -24.84
C ALA A 245 12.50 14.65 -25.61
N GLN A 246 12.37 13.85 -26.66
CA GLN A 246 13.49 13.44 -27.52
C GLN A 246 14.17 14.61 -28.21
N ARG A 247 13.41 15.60 -28.70
CA ARG A 247 13.97 16.85 -29.27
C ARG A 247 14.81 17.62 -28.26
N GLY A 248 14.44 17.58 -26.99
CA GLY A 248 15.21 18.16 -25.89
C GLY A 248 16.29 17.25 -25.31
N GLY A 249 16.58 16.11 -25.94
CA GLY A 249 17.65 15.20 -25.55
C GLY A 249 17.35 14.37 -24.29
N VAL A 250 16.08 14.17 -23.94
CA VAL A 250 15.68 13.36 -22.78
C VAL A 250 14.67 12.27 -23.17
N ASP A 251 14.74 11.14 -22.47
CA ASP A 251 13.78 10.04 -22.63
C ASP A 251 12.74 10.07 -21.50
N LEU A 252 11.49 9.71 -21.82
CA LEU A 252 10.44 9.45 -20.85
C LEU A 252 10.44 7.98 -20.46
N PHE A 253 10.07 7.66 -19.22
CA PHE A 253 10.09 6.27 -18.72
C PHE A 253 8.72 5.60 -18.76
N VAL A 254 7.65 6.34 -18.47
CA VAL A 254 6.29 5.81 -18.37
C VAL A 254 5.55 5.91 -19.70
N MET A 255 5.70 7.05 -20.39
CA MET A 255 4.94 7.33 -21.63
C MET A 255 5.18 6.32 -22.76
N PRO A 256 6.36 5.70 -22.96
CA PRO A 256 6.51 4.63 -23.96
C PRO A 256 5.63 3.41 -23.69
N GLY A 257 5.48 2.99 -22.42
CA GLY A 257 4.56 1.91 -22.04
C GLY A 257 3.09 2.29 -22.25
N VAL A 258 2.73 3.53 -21.95
CA VAL A 258 1.39 4.08 -22.23
C VAL A 258 1.11 4.13 -23.73
N ALA A 259 2.11 4.50 -24.55
CA ALA A 259 1.99 4.45 -26.03
C ALA A 259 1.67 3.04 -26.51
N ALA A 260 2.41 2.04 -26.03
CA ALA A 260 2.18 0.64 -26.41
C ALA A 260 0.78 0.14 -26.01
N MET A 261 0.26 0.57 -24.86
CA MET A 261 -1.10 0.26 -24.41
C MET A 261 -2.16 0.83 -25.39
N TYR A 262 -2.01 2.08 -25.81
CA TYR A 262 -2.91 2.70 -26.78
C TYR A 262 -2.75 2.08 -28.18
N ASP A 263 -1.54 1.77 -28.62
CA ASP A 263 -1.30 1.10 -29.92
C ASP A 263 -2.00 -0.27 -29.96
N ALA A 264 -1.96 -1.03 -28.87
CA ALA A 264 -2.69 -2.29 -28.75
C ALA A 264 -4.21 -2.10 -28.85
N ALA A 265 -4.78 -1.03 -28.26
CA ALA A 265 -6.19 -0.71 -28.39
C ALA A 265 -6.57 -0.32 -29.82
N ILE A 266 -5.75 0.47 -30.50
CA ILE A 266 -5.95 0.83 -31.91
C ILE A 266 -5.90 -0.42 -32.80
N ALA A 267 -4.98 -1.34 -32.57
CA ALA A 267 -4.89 -2.59 -33.30
C ALA A 267 -6.13 -3.50 -33.13
N ARG A 268 -6.85 -3.38 -32.02
CA ARG A 268 -8.16 -4.03 -31.81
C ARG A 268 -9.35 -3.32 -32.46
N GLY A 269 -9.12 -2.21 -33.18
CA GLY A 269 -10.17 -1.40 -33.82
C GLY A 269 -10.88 -0.42 -32.88
N GLU A 270 -10.29 -0.09 -31.75
CA GLU A 270 -10.88 0.73 -30.67
C GLU A 270 -10.52 2.23 -30.75
N ALA A 271 -9.96 2.69 -31.86
CA ALA A 271 -9.43 4.05 -32.02
C ALA A 271 -10.44 5.17 -31.69
N ALA A 272 -11.73 4.96 -31.99
CA ALA A 272 -12.82 5.92 -31.74
C ALA A 272 -13.54 5.69 -30.39
N LEU A 273 -13.16 4.68 -29.62
CA LEU A 273 -13.71 4.47 -28.26
C LEU A 273 -13.07 5.41 -27.23
N ASP A 274 -13.72 5.52 -26.06
CA ASP A 274 -13.15 6.28 -24.95
C ASP A 274 -11.76 5.75 -24.56
N SER A 275 -10.85 6.64 -24.24
CA SER A 275 -9.44 6.32 -23.90
C SER A 275 -9.30 5.27 -22.80
N ALA A 276 -10.29 5.13 -21.93
CA ALA A 276 -10.33 4.10 -20.90
C ALA A 276 -10.40 2.67 -21.48
N ALA A 277 -10.83 2.48 -22.73
CA ALA A 277 -10.83 1.19 -23.41
C ALA A 277 -9.44 0.55 -23.49
N ALA A 278 -8.39 1.38 -23.57
CA ALA A 278 -7.01 0.90 -23.60
C ALA A 278 -6.59 0.15 -22.33
N ALA A 279 -7.24 0.42 -21.21
CA ALA A 279 -6.94 -0.22 -19.91
C ALA A 279 -7.72 -1.53 -19.68
N ARG A 280 -8.63 -1.93 -20.58
CA ARG A 280 -9.37 -3.20 -20.42
C ARG A 280 -8.45 -4.40 -20.65
N ILE A 281 -8.72 -5.49 -19.94
CA ILE A 281 -8.11 -6.78 -20.24
C ILE A 281 -8.86 -7.37 -21.43
N PRO A 282 -8.21 -7.67 -22.57
CA PRO A 282 -8.87 -8.36 -23.68
C PRO A 282 -9.36 -9.74 -23.22
N THR A 283 -10.62 -10.06 -23.51
CA THR A 283 -11.21 -11.39 -23.29
C THR A 283 -10.84 -12.33 -24.42
#